data_334d7a93e7a0b51625b355ea3fd4546e
#
_entry.id   334d7a93e7a0b51625b355ea3fd4546e
#
_cell.length_a   1.000
_cell.length_b   1.000
_cell.length_c   1.000
_cell.angle_alpha   90.00
_cell.angle_beta   90.00
_cell.angle_gamma   90.00
#
_symmetry.space_group_name_H-M   'P 1'
#
loop_
_entity.id
_entity.type
_entity.pdbx_description
1 polymer ?
#
loop_
_entity_poly.entity_id
_entity_poly.type
_entity_poly.pdbx_seq_one_letter_code
_entity_poly.pdbx_strand_id
1 'polypeptide(L)'
;MNPMLEIPSNENLRVELSAFTGPLDLLLHLIKEQEMDIYDIRLEKLTEQYLARLDKMKEENLAIAGEFLVMAATLLYLKSRTLLPVQDRPPEEVEEEDPKWELIRQLIEYRKFKEAAGQLGDREALHSKIFGRTQIGRA
;
A
#
# COMPACT_ATOMS: atom_id res chain seq x y z
N MET A 1 9.25 -0.62 34.50
CA MET A 1 8.86 -0.41 33.14
C MET A 1 8.07 0.87 32.95
N ASN A 2 8.30 1.56 31.89
CA ASN A 2 7.65 2.84 31.64
C ASN A 2 6.53 2.67 30.61
N PRO A 3 5.26 2.75 31.02
CA PRO A 3 4.14 2.60 30.05
C PRO A 3 4.12 3.67 28.99
N MET A 4 4.82 4.78 29.20
CA MET A 4 4.92 5.83 28.19
C MET A 4 5.65 5.37 26.92
N LEU A 5 6.46 4.32 27.03
CA LEU A 5 7.13 3.76 25.86
C LEU A 5 6.19 3.00 24.96
N GLU A 6 5.13 2.42 25.51
CA GLU A 6 4.15 1.68 24.74
C GLU A 6 3.21 2.62 23.98
N ILE A 7 2.78 3.69 24.65
CA ILE A 7 1.86 4.66 24.05
C ILE A 7 2.45 5.32 22.79
N PRO A 8 3.70 5.83 22.81
CA PRO A 8 4.30 6.38 21.60
C PRO A 8 4.42 5.36 20.48
N SER A 9 4.68 4.09 20.83
CA SER A 9 4.77 3.02 19.83
C SER A 9 3.44 2.82 19.11
N ASN A 10 2.32 2.81 19.85
CA ASN A 10 0.99 2.71 19.27
C ASN A 10 0.66 3.92 18.40
N GLU A 11 0.99 5.09 18.87
CA GLU A 11 0.76 6.32 18.11
C GLU A 11 1.58 6.34 16.82
N ASN A 12 2.82 5.89 16.88
CA ASN A 12 3.66 5.80 15.68
C ASN A 12 3.07 4.84 14.67
N LEU A 13 2.55 3.71 15.13
CA LEU A 13 1.91 2.74 14.25
C LEU A 13 0.66 3.34 13.61
N ARG A 14 -0.16 4.05 14.37
CA ARG A 14 -1.34 4.74 13.84
C ARG A 14 -0.97 5.78 12.81
N VAL A 15 0.08 6.54 13.06
CA VAL A 15 0.56 7.55 12.12
C VAL A 15 1.02 6.89 10.83
N GLU A 16 1.76 5.77 10.92
CA GLU A 16 2.15 5.02 9.74
C GLU A 16 0.94 4.59 8.93
N LEU A 17 -0.08 4.04 9.60
CA LEU A 17 -1.28 3.55 8.93
C LEU A 17 -2.11 4.66 8.33
N SER A 18 -2.25 5.78 9.05
CA SER A 18 -2.99 6.92 8.56
C SER A 18 -2.27 7.63 7.41
N ALA A 19 -0.96 7.40 7.27
CA ALA A 19 -0.18 7.94 6.16
C ALA A 19 -0.45 7.22 4.85
N PHE A 20 -0.99 6.00 4.90
CA PHE A 20 -1.32 5.25 3.70
C PHE A 20 -2.75 5.57 3.28
N THR A 21 -2.92 5.93 2.01
CA THR A 21 -4.22 6.28 1.46
C THR A 21 -5.04 5.03 1.10
N GLY A 22 -4.43 3.86 1.14
CA GLY A 22 -5.10 2.60 0.87
C GLY A 22 -4.11 1.47 0.72
N PRO A 23 -4.62 0.26 0.38
CA PRO A 23 -3.77 -0.92 0.30
C PRO A 23 -2.71 -0.85 -0.80
N LEU A 24 -2.99 -0.17 -1.92
CA LEU A 24 -1.97 -0.01 -2.96
C LEU A 24 -0.79 0.81 -2.47
N ASP A 25 -1.06 1.84 -1.69
CA ASP A 25 -0.02 2.67 -1.10
C ASP A 25 0.84 1.86 -0.14
N LEU A 26 0.21 1.04 0.68
CA LEU A 26 0.92 0.14 1.59
C LEU A 26 1.79 -0.86 0.83
N LEU A 27 1.24 -1.44 -0.25
CA LEU A 27 2.01 -2.38 -1.07
C LEU A 27 3.22 -1.72 -1.71
N LEU A 28 3.09 -0.51 -2.23
CA LEU A 28 4.23 0.23 -2.79
C LEU A 28 5.30 0.46 -1.73
N HIS A 29 4.88 0.80 -0.51
CA HIS A 29 5.81 0.98 0.59
C HIS A 29 6.57 -0.31 0.89
N LEU A 30 5.87 -1.44 0.95
CA LEU A 30 6.49 -2.74 1.21
C LEU A 30 7.42 -3.17 0.08
N ILE A 31 7.03 -2.92 -1.16
CA ILE A 31 7.87 -3.21 -2.33
C ILE A 31 9.18 -2.43 -2.24
N LYS A 32 9.09 -1.16 -1.91
CA LYS A 32 10.26 -0.30 -1.74
C LYS A 32 11.12 -0.74 -0.57
N GLU A 33 10.49 -1.04 0.56
CA GLU A 33 11.18 -1.48 1.77
C GLU A 33 11.93 -2.79 1.55
N GLN A 34 11.36 -3.72 0.78
CA GLN A 34 11.96 -5.00 0.46
C GLN A 34 12.87 -4.96 -0.78
N GLU A 35 13.07 -3.77 -1.34
CA GLU A 35 13.88 -3.58 -2.53
C GLU A 35 13.46 -4.48 -3.70
N MET A 36 12.15 -4.68 -3.84
CA MET A 36 11.59 -5.44 -4.96
C MET A 36 11.42 -4.55 -6.18
N ASP A 37 11.53 -5.17 -7.36
CA ASP A 37 11.16 -4.53 -8.61
C ASP A 37 9.65 -4.61 -8.78
N ILE A 38 9.00 -3.47 -9.05
CA ILE A 38 7.55 -3.43 -9.23
C ILE A 38 7.09 -4.30 -10.41
N TYR A 39 7.97 -4.53 -11.39
CA TYR A 39 7.69 -5.39 -12.53
C TYR A 39 7.95 -6.86 -12.27
N ASP A 40 8.63 -7.17 -11.16
CA ASP A 40 8.98 -8.53 -10.78
C ASP A 40 8.72 -8.73 -9.29
N ILE A 41 7.45 -8.71 -8.93
CA ILE A 41 6.99 -8.81 -7.56
C ILE A 41 7.07 -10.26 -7.09
N ARG A 42 7.67 -10.46 -5.92
CA ARG A 42 7.65 -11.76 -5.24
C ARG A 42 6.39 -11.84 -4.40
N LEU A 43 5.34 -12.43 -4.97
CA LEU A 43 4.03 -12.48 -4.32
C LEU A 43 4.07 -13.15 -2.96
N GLU A 44 4.83 -14.23 -2.81
CA GLU A 44 4.91 -14.94 -1.54
C GLU A 44 5.43 -14.02 -0.44
N LYS A 45 6.54 -13.36 -0.70
CA LYS A 45 7.16 -12.47 0.28
C LYS A 45 6.31 -11.23 0.54
N LEU A 46 5.77 -10.64 -0.51
CA LEU A 46 4.92 -9.47 -0.40
C LEU A 46 3.66 -9.78 0.42
N THR A 47 3.04 -10.93 0.16
CA THR A 47 1.86 -11.36 0.90
C THR A 47 2.17 -11.55 2.38
N GLU A 48 3.29 -12.21 2.70
CA GLU A 48 3.71 -12.39 4.08
C GLU A 48 3.90 -11.06 4.80
N GLN A 49 4.58 -10.12 4.16
CA GLN A 49 4.83 -8.80 4.74
C GLN A 49 3.53 -8.01 4.93
N TYR A 50 2.63 -8.11 3.96
CA TYR A 50 1.35 -7.43 4.03
C TYR A 50 0.51 -7.97 5.19
N LEU A 51 0.39 -9.29 5.29
CA LEU A 51 -0.36 -9.93 6.35
C LEU A 51 0.24 -9.66 7.73
N ALA A 52 1.57 -9.67 7.83
CA ALA A 52 2.25 -9.35 9.07
C ALA A 52 1.93 -7.93 9.53
N ARG A 53 1.84 -6.99 8.59
CA ARG A 53 1.49 -5.62 8.90
C ARG A 53 0.05 -5.52 9.41
N LEU A 54 -0.89 -6.24 8.78
CA LEU A 54 -2.28 -6.28 9.25
C LEU A 54 -2.42 -6.95 10.61
N ASP A 55 -1.68 -8.03 10.85
CA ASP A 55 -1.68 -8.70 12.15
C ASP A 55 -1.19 -7.78 13.25
N LYS A 56 -0.17 -7.01 12.97
CA LYS A 56 0.36 -6.05 13.92
C LYS A 56 -0.67 -4.98 14.26
N MET A 57 -1.41 -4.52 13.26
CA MET A 57 -2.53 -3.59 13.49
C MET A 57 -3.59 -4.19 14.39
N LYS A 58 -3.92 -5.46 14.17
CA LYS A 58 -4.91 -6.17 14.97
C LYS A 58 -4.45 -6.35 16.41
N GLU A 59 -3.18 -6.70 16.61
CA GLU A 59 -2.61 -6.83 17.96
C GLU A 59 -2.67 -5.53 18.74
N GLU A 60 -2.51 -4.41 18.05
CA GLU A 60 -2.59 -3.08 18.64
C GLU A 60 -4.02 -2.56 18.76
N ASN A 61 -5.01 -3.40 18.49
CA ASN A 61 -6.43 -3.05 18.54
C ASN A 61 -6.80 -1.89 17.61
N LEU A 62 -6.09 -1.76 16.50
CA LEU A 62 -6.40 -0.74 15.51
C LEU A 62 -7.46 -1.25 14.55
N ALA A 63 -8.39 -0.38 14.20
CA ALA A 63 -9.39 -0.70 13.21
C ALA A 63 -8.75 -0.85 11.83
N ILE A 64 -9.10 -1.93 11.13
CA ILE A 64 -8.60 -2.17 9.79
C ILE A 64 -9.73 -1.89 8.81
N ALA A 65 -9.51 -0.98 7.87
CA ALA A 65 -10.49 -0.68 6.85
C ALA A 65 -10.72 -1.89 5.95
N GLY A 66 -11.96 -2.09 5.51
CA GLY A 66 -12.33 -3.25 4.70
C GLY A 66 -11.52 -3.38 3.43
N GLU A 67 -11.11 -2.28 2.83
CA GLU A 67 -10.31 -2.31 1.60
C GLU A 67 -8.96 -3.00 1.79
N PHE A 68 -8.37 -2.89 2.98
CA PHE A 68 -7.13 -3.61 3.30
C PHE A 68 -7.37 -5.11 3.39
N LEU A 69 -8.53 -5.50 3.91
CA LEU A 69 -8.89 -6.91 4.01
C LEU A 69 -9.17 -7.52 2.64
N VAL A 70 -9.81 -6.76 1.76
CA VAL A 70 -10.04 -7.19 0.38
C VAL A 70 -8.71 -7.43 -0.33
N MET A 71 -7.75 -6.53 -0.13
CA MET A 71 -6.42 -6.70 -0.73
C MET A 71 -5.72 -7.93 -0.16
N ALA A 72 -5.86 -8.20 1.14
CA ALA A 72 -5.29 -9.41 1.75
C ALA A 72 -5.84 -10.66 1.05
N ALA A 73 -7.14 -10.71 0.82
CA ALA A 73 -7.77 -11.83 0.13
C ALA A 73 -7.24 -11.94 -1.31
N THR A 74 -7.07 -10.83 -1.99
CA THR A 74 -6.53 -10.80 -3.35
C THR A 74 -5.12 -11.36 -3.39
N LEU A 75 -4.26 -10.93 -2.46
CA LEU A 75 -2.88 -11.42 -2.39
C LEU A 75 -2.82 -12.91 -2.09
N LEU A 76 -3.68 -13.39 -1.19
CA LEU A 76 -3.75 -14.82 -0.88
C LEU A 76 -4.19 -15.62 -2.09
N TYR A 77 -5.15 -15.11 -2.84
CA TYR A 77 -5.61 -15.73 -4.08
C TYR A 77 -4.47 -15.80 -5.10
N LEU A 78 -3.78 -14.71 -5.32
CA LEU A 78 -2.68 -14.66 -6.29
C LEU A 78 -1.53 -15.57 -5.88
N LYS A 79 -1.20 -15.58 -4.59
CA LYS A 79 -0.16 -16.47 -4.05
C LYS A 79 -0.53 -17.93 -4.29
N SER A 80 -1.78 -18.29 -4.03
CA SER A 80 -2.28 -19.64 -4.23
C SER A 80 -2.16 -20.06 -5.70
N ARG A 81 -2.54 -19.18 -6.62
CA ARG A 81 -2.43 -19.47 -8.05
C ARG A 81 -0.98 -19.69 -8.48
N THR A 82 -0.08 -18.87 -7.98
CA THR A 82 1.34 -18.95 -8.32
C THR A 82 1.94 -20.27 -7.88
N LEU A 83 1.47 -20.84 -6.76
CA LEU A 83 1.98 -22.10 -6.23
C LEU A 83 1.37 -23.33 -6.93
N LEU A 84 0.26 -23.17 -7.65
CA LEU A 84 -0.36 -24.28 -8.36
C LEU A 84 0.39 -24.57 -9.68
N PRO A 85 0.66 -25.85 -9.98
CA PRO A 85 1.20 -26.20 -11.28
C PRO A 85 0.25 -25.77 -12.40
N VAL A 86 0.79 -25.38 -13.55
CA VAL A 86 0.00 -24.94 -14.68
C VAL A 86 -1.03 -25.99 -15.10
N GLN A 87 -0.63 -27.25 -15.06
CA GLN A 87 -1.49 -28.37 -15.45
C GLN A 87 -2.69 -28.58 -14.50
N ASP A 88 -2.60 -28.07 -13.28
CA ASP A 88 -3.69 -28.20 -12.28
C ASP A 88 -4.62 -26.99 -12.30
N ARG A 89 -4.31 -26.00 -13.13
CA ARG A 89 -5.17 -24.82 -13.25
C ARG A 89 -6.33 -25.12 -14.19
N PRO A 90 -7.52 -24.55 -13.92
CA PRO A 90 -8.64 -24.69 -14.87
C PRO A 90 -8.24 -24.15 -16.25
N PRO A 91 -8.71 -24.78 -17.32
CA PRO A 91 -8.40 -24.31 -18.67
C PRO A 91 -8.75 -22.84 -18.91
N GLU A 92 -9.81 -22.37 -18.28
CA GLU A 92 -10.26 -20.98 -18.37
C GLU A 92 -9.23 -20.01 -17.84
N GLU A 93 -8.56 -20.38 -16.76
CA GLU A 93 -7.53 -19.54 -16.15
C GLU A 93 -6.22 -19.55 -16.95
N VAL A 94 -5.93 -20.64 -17.64
CA VAL A 94 -4.73 -20.76 -18.47
C VAL A 94 -4.78 -19.82 -19.66
N GLU A 95 -5.98 -19.61 -20.21
CA GLU A 95 -6.18 -18.75 -21.37
C GLU A 95 -6.26 -17.28 -21.00
N GLU A 96 -6.56 -16.97 -19.75
CA GLU A 96 -6.67 -15.59 -19.28
C GLU A 96 -5.32 -15.03 -18.89
N GLU A 97 -5.22 -13.70 -18.99
CA GLU A 97 -4.05 -12.99 -18.48
C GLU A 97 -3.87 -13.25 -16.98
N ASP A 98 -2.63 -13.47 -16.56
CA ASP A 98 -2.32 -13.71 -15.13
C ASP A 98 -2.80 -12.52 -14.30
N PRO A 99 -3.66 -12.74 -13.28
CA PRO A 99 -4.12 -11.66 -12.41
C PRO A 99 -3.00 -10.90 -11.70
N LYS A 100 -1.83 -11.50 -11.59
CA LYS A 100 -0.65 -10.81 -11.05
C LYS A 100 -0.35 -9.55 -11.86
N TRP A 101 -0.49 -9.61 -13.19
CA TRP A 101 -0.23 -8.47 -14.06
C TRP A 101 -1.23 -7.34 -13.84
N GLU A 102 -2.47 -7.70 -13.50
CA GLU A 102 -3.48 -6.71 -13.16
C GLU A 102 -3.07 -5.93 -11.91
N LEU A 103 -2.59 -6.62 -10.88
CA LEU A 103 -2.10 -5.97 -9.68
C LEU A 103 -0.90 -5.07 -9.97
N ILE A 104 0.05 -5.57 -10.76
CA ILE A 104 1.23 -4.78 -11.15
C ILE A 104 0.80 -3.52 -11.88
N ARG A 105 -0.16 -3.63 -12.79
CA ARG A 105 -0.69 -2.50 -13.55
C ARG A 105 -1.30 -1.46 -12.61
N GLN A 106 -2.10 -1.90 -11.66
CA GLN A 106 -2.70 -1.02 -10.66
C GLN A 106 -1.63 -0.30 -9.83
N LEU A 107 -0.59 -1.02 -9.44
CA LEU A 107 0.51 -0.45 -8.65
C LEU A 107 1.28 0.60 -9.45
N ILE A 108 1.54 0.33 -10.72
CA ILE A 108 2.23 1.28 -11.60
C ILE A 108 1.40 2.55 -11.77
N GLU A 109 0.11 2.39 -12.04
CA GLU A 109 -0.80 3.52 -12.20
C GLU A 109 -0.90 4.34 -10.92
N TYR A 110 -1.02 3.67 -9.79
CA TYR A 110 -1.10 4.35 -8.51
C TYR A 110 0.20 5.10 -8.20
N ARG A 111 1.35 4.51 -8.50
CA ARG A 111 2.64 5.16 -8.29
C ARG A 111 2.75 6.44 -9.11
N LYS A 112 2.32 6.38 -10.36
CA LYS A 112 2.31 7.56 -11.24
C LYS A 112 1.40 8.65 -10.68
N PHE A 113 0.22 8.25 -10.23
CA PHE A 113 -0.74 9.17 -9.63
C PHE A 113 -0.14 9.82 -8.38
N LYS A 114 0.47 9.03 -7.52
CA LYS A 114 1.08 9.51 -6.28
C LYS A 114 2.22 10.48 -6.55
N GLU A 115 3.05 10.19 -7.53
CA GLU A 115 4.14 11.09 -7.92
C GLU A 115 3.59 12.41 -8.47
N ALA A 116 2.57 12.34 -9.32
CA ALA A 116 1.93 13.53 -9.86
C ALA A 116 1.28 14.36 -8.76
N ALA A 117 0.60 13.71 -7.83
CA ALA A 117 -0.03 14.38 -6.69
C ALA A 117 1.01 15.05 -5.80
N GLY A 118 2.15 14.39 -5.60
CA GLY A 118 3.27 14.95 -4.85
C GLY A 118 3.83 16.21 -5.51
N GLN A 119 3.99 16.19 -6.84
CA GLN A 119 4.46 17.35 -7.58
C GLN A 119 3.46 18.51 -7.52
N LEU A 120 2.16 18.20 -7.61
CA LEU A 120 1.14 19.23 -7.48
C LEU A 120 1.12 19.82 -6.08
N GLY A 121 1.29 18.97 -5.06
CA GLY A 121 1.39 19.41 -3.69
C GLY A 121 2.58 20.36 -3.48
N ASP A 122 3.72 20.01 -4.06
CA ASP A 122 4.92 20.83 -3.98
C ASP A 122 4.71 22.18 -4.67
N ARG A 123 4.06 22.19 -5.82
CA ARG A 123 3.73 23.43 -6.53
C ARG A 123 2.76 24.28 -5.75
N GLU A 124 1.76 23.66 -5.16
CA GLU A 124 0.77 24.34 -4.33
C GLU A 124 1.42 24.94 -3.10
N ALA A 125 2.29 24.20 -2.43
CA ALA A 125 3.04 24.69 -1.28
C ALA A 125 3.92 25.88 -1.65
N LEU A 126 4.61 25.81 -2.80
CA LEU A 126 5.42 26.91 -3.29
C LEU A 126 4.57 28.13 -3.62
N HIS A 127 3.44 27.92 -4.28
CA HIS A 127 2.50 28.98 -4.61
C HIS A 127 1.99 29.67 -3.34
N SER A 128 1.57 28.89 -2.36
CA SER A 128 1.10 29.43 -1.09
C SER A 128 2.18 30.22 -0.36
N LYS A 129 3.42 29.74 -0.43
CA LYS A 129 4.54 30.41 0.18
C LYS A 129 4.83 31.76 -0.47
N ILE A 130 4.68 31.84 -1.79
CA ILE A 130 4.92 33.06 -2.56
C ILE A 130 3.77 34.06 -2.42
N PHE A 131 2.53 33.57 -2.48
CA PHE A 131 1.33 34.42 -2.55
C PHE A 131 0.48 34.36 -1.28
N GLY A 132 0.93 33.66 -0.26
CA GLY A 132 0.15 33.41 0.94
C GLY A 132 -0.26 34.67 1.69
N ARG A 133 0.59 35.69 1.75
CA ARG A 133 0.28 36.94 2.43
C ARG A 133 -0.87 37.68 1.77
N THR A 134 -0.91 37.65 0.45
CA THR A 134 -1.99 38.28 -0.31
C THR A 134 -3.32 37.62 -0.01
N GLN A 135 -3.33 36.30 0.06
CA GLN A 135 -4.54 35.55 0.38
C GLN A 135 -5.00 35.78 1.82
N ILE A 136 -4.06 35.79 2.75
CA ILE A 136 -4.35 36.03 4.16
C ILE A 136 -4.87 37.45 4.35
N GLY A 137 -4.31 38.41 3.64
CA GLY A 137 -4.74 39.80 3.71
C GLY A 137 -6.16 40.05 3.24
N ARG A 138 -6.76 39.11 2.51
CA ARG A 138 -8.14 39.21 2.03
C ARG A 138 -9.15 38.73 3.05
N ALA A 139 -8.70 37.98 4.01
CA ALA A 139 -9.58 37.51 5.06
C ALA A 139 -9.92 38.62 6.03
#